data_26c61aef93f2b4c99bb72bb4b7fcb2d2
#
_entry.id   26c61aef93f2b4c99bb72bb4b7fcb2d2
#
_cell.length_a   1.000
_cell.length_b   1.000
_cell.length_c   1.000
_cell.angle_alpha   90.00
_cell.angle_beta   90.00
_cell.angle_gamma   90.00
#
_symmetry.space_group_name_H-M   'P 1'
#
loop_
_entity.id
_entity.type
_entity.pdbx_description
1 polymer ?
#
loop_
_entity_poly.entity_id
_entity_poly.type
_entity_poly.pdbx_seq_one_letter_code
_entity_poly.pdbx_strand_id
1 'polypeptide(L)'
;VGSEMCIRDRAYLLQFFRFRTSGALVQMLFVLIVLLSADCIIARLTRNKGLLWLSFIPVIWFMSGQFADVLLVRSMWWCSISAVLTLLVWLLTIRRKAPVAWGERYFFSSPFFTYIVPCLLLGFIVYREVTDEKQKETEFISRIDHLAENRNWDAILQNVTPEMTKKNSSLLRWTLLALSEKGQLPERMFAYGVTEPACFFYERVDKQFCRNFNMQFFRALELDNELLHNAFQAGILSPYGNSFRSMRAIVDACVHQGRNRMLAKYVEVMKHTSCHTKQAQLLGEYLASAGVEDKINSGKNTSPFFIGAHPFLSDMARMVDRYPENRKAVDYLLCGLLISKDVDKFYKVFSLLLSLIHISEPTRRSYI
;
A
#
# COMPACT_ATOMS: atom_id res chain seq x y z
N VAL A 1 -13.18 -17.74 -19.49
CA VAL A 1 -14.03 -18.18 -18.35
C VAL A 1 -13.16 -18.49 -17.12
N GLY A 2 -12.07 -19.26 -17.26
CA GLY A 2 -11.19 -19.62 -16.11
C GLY A 2 -10.43 -18.44 -15.49
N SER A 3 -10.00 -17.47 -16.29
CA SER A 3 -9.27 -16.30 -15.79
C SER A 3 -10.14 -15.32 -14.99
N GLU A 4 -11.39 -15.13 -15.41
CA GLU A 4 -12.32 -14.21 -14.73
C GLU A 4 -12.77 -14.76 -13.37
N MET A 5 -13.01 -16.06 -13.28
CA MET A 5 -13.37 -16.70 -12.01
C MET A 5 -12.24 -16.64 -11.00
N CYS A 6 -10.99 -16.88 -11.43
CA CYS A 6 -9.82 -16.77 -10.58
C CYS A 6 -9.57 -15.32 -10.11
N ILE A 7 -9.85 -14.31 -10.95
CA ILE A 7 -9.75 -12.89 -10.59
C ILE A 7 -10.79 -12.53 -9.52
N ARG A 8 -12.03 -13.01 -9.67
CA ARG A 8 -13.12 -12.75 -8.72
C ARG A 8 -12.86 -13.39 -7.36
N ASP A 9 -12.42 -14.65 -7.33
CA ASP A 9 -12.13 -15.37 -6.09
C ASP A 9 -10.96 -14.72 -5.32
N ARG A 10 -9.96 -14.27 -6.06
CA ARG A 10 -8.85 -13.51 -5.51
C ARG A 10 -9.30 -12.18 -4.89
N ALA A 11 -10.11 -11.40 -5.60
CA ALA A 11 -10.64 -10.14 -5.11
C ALA A 11 -11.47 -10.34 -3.83
N TYR A 12 -12.21 -11.44 -3.75
CA TYR A 12 -12.97 -11.81 -2.56
C TYR A 12 -12.05 -12.14 -1.38
N LEU A 13 -11.02 -12.95 -1.58
CA LEU A 13 -10.08 -13.32 -0.53
C LEU A 13 -9.26 -12.12 -0.02
N LEU A 14 -8.92 -11.16 -0.90
CA LEU A 14 -8.20 -9.95 -0.51
C LEU A 14 -8.95 -9.12 0.56
N GLN A 15 -10.28 -9.19 0.61
CA GLN A 15 -11.06 -8.45 1.60
C GLN A 15 -10.77 -8.90 3.04
N PHE A 16 -10.39 -10.17 3.25
CA PHE A 16 -10.03 -10.70 4.58
C PHE A 16 -8.69 -10.13 5.09
N PHE A 17 -7.79 -9.73 4.18
CA PHE A 17 -6.50 -9.13 4.55
C PHE A 17 -6.60 -7.69 5.04
N ARG A 18 -7.79 -7.09 5.00
CA ARG A 18 -8.04 -5.79 5.63
C ARG A 18 -7.85 -5.84 7.14
N PHE A 19 -8.26 -6.92 7.77
CA PHE A 19 -8.10 -7.12 9.21
C PHE A 19 -6.94 -8.08 9.46
N ARG A 20 -6.03 -7.68 10.34
CA ARG A 20 -4.81 -8.46 10.65
C ARG A 20 -5.13 -9.91 11.05
N THR A 21 -6.14 -10.10 11.87
CA THR A 21 -6.55 -11.42 12.37
C THR A 21 -7.16 -12.30 11.28
N SER A 22 -8.07 -11.77 10.46
CA SER A 22 -8.71 -12.53 9.39
C SER A 22 -7.74 -12.88 8.28
N GLY A 23 -6.83 -11.96 7.89
CA GLY A 23 -5.76 -12.25 6.94
C GLY A 23 -4.82 -13.34 7.42
N ALA A 24 -4.42 -13.30 8.70
CA ALA A 24 -3.60 -14.33 9.32
C ALA A 24 -4.31 -15.71 9.34
N LEU A 25 -5.61 -15.75 9.62
CA LEU A 25 -6.40 -16.99 9.58
C LEU A 25 -6.48 -17.59 8.18
N VAL A 26 -6.70 -16.77 7.15
CA VAL A 26 -6.70 -17.22 5.76
C VAL A 26 -5.34 -17.79 5.38
N GLN A 27 -4.25 -17.11 5.78
CA GLN A 27 -2.90 -17.60 5.50
C GLN A 27 -2.59 -18.90 6.23
N MET A 28 -3.00 -19.02 7.49
CA MET A 28 -2.88 -20.27 8.26
C MET A 28 -3.65 -21.42 7.59
N LEU A 29 -4.83 -21.15 7.03
CA LEU A 29 -5.61 -22.14 6.30
C LEU A 29 -4.87 -22.65 5.05
N PHE A 30 -4.21 -21.76 4.30
CA PHE A 30 -3.39 -22.18 3.16
C PHE A 30 -2.22 -23.08 3.57
N VAL A 31 -1.51 -22.72 4.64
CA VAL A 31 -0.43 -23.56 5.21
C VAL A 31 -0.96 -24.94 5.60
N LEU A 32 -2.12 -24.97 6.26
CA LEU A 32 -2.75 -26.21 6.69
C LEU A 32 -3.16 -27.10 5.51
N ILE A 33 -3.71 -26.54 4.45
CA ILE A 33 -4.06 -27.25 3.23
C ILE A 33 -2.82 -27.91 2.59
N VAL A 34 -1.72 -27.16 2.47
CA VAL A 34 -0.47 -27.70 1.91
C VAL A 34 0.08 -28.83 2.80
N LEU A 35 0.08 -28.64 4.12
CA LEU A 35 0.55 -29.66 5.07
C LEU A 35 -0.27 -30.94 4.98
N LEU A 36 -1.61 -30.83 5.08
CA LEU A 36 -2.50 -31.99 5.03
C LEU A 36 -2.43 -32.70 3.68
N SER A 37 -2.30 -31.96 2.58
CA SER A 37 -2.10 -32.55 1.26
C SER A 37 -0.81 -33.36 1.17
N ALA A 38 0.30 -32.78 1.68
CA ALA A 38 1.58 -33.48 1.71
C ALA A 38 1.55 -34.72 2.62
N ASP A 39 0.92 -34.62 3.80
CA ASP A 39 0.73 -35.77 4.70
C ASP A 39 -0.07 -36.90 4.04
N CYS A 40 -1.17 -36.56 3.37
CA CYS A 40 -1.96 -37.54 2.63
C CYS A 40 -1.17 -38.24 1.53
N ILE A 41 -0.38 -37.47 0.75
CA ILE A 41 0.47 -38.00 -0.33
C ILE A 41 1.51 -38.98 0.25
N ILE A 42 2.25 -38.54 1.27
CA ILE A 42 3.31 -39.36 1.88
C ILE A 42 2.74 -40.61 2.55
N ALA A 43 1.67 -40.48 3.33
CA ALA A 43 1.01 -41.58 3.97
C ALA A 43 0.50 -42.63 2.96
N ARG A 44 0.00 -42.20 1.81
CA ARG A 44 -0.47 -43.09 0.73
C ARG A 44 0.65 -43.78 -0.03
N LEU A 45 1.75 -43.06 -0.28
CA LEU A 45 2.87 -43.59 -1.06
C LEU A 45 3.77 -44.51 -0.24
N THR A 46 4.07 -44.17 1.03
CA THR A 46 5.11 -44.83 1.81
C THR A 46 4.59 -45.76 2.90
N ARG A 47 3.34 -45.53 3.37
CA ARG A 47 2.78 -46.26 4.55
C ARG A 47 3.66 -46.21 5.81
N ASN A 48 4.77 -45.51 5.77
CA ASN A 48 5.72 -45.39 6.87
C ASN A 48 5.48 -44.10 7.63
N LYS A 49 4.98 -44.19 8.85
CA LYS A 49 4.74 -43.02 9.71
C LYS A 49 6.04 -42.22 10.02
N GLY A 50 7.19 -42.88 9.98
CA GLY A 50 8.48 -42.24 10.16
C GLY A 50 8.90 -41.26 9.08
N LEU A 51 8.22 -41.25 7.90
CA LEU A 51 8.50 -40.34 6.80
C LEU A 51 7.54 -39.13 6.74
N LEU A 52 6.59 -39.01 7.66
CA LEU A 52 5.66 -37.88 7.70
C LEU A 52 6.35 -36.54 7.90
N TRP A 53 7.55 -36.51 8.49
CA TRP A 53 8.32 -35.27 8.58
C TRP A 53 8.65 -34.64 7.22
N LEU A 54 8.67 -35.44 6.14
CA LEU A 54 8.88 -34.92 4.77
C LEU A 54 7.74 -34.00 4.31
N SER A 55 6.55 -34.07 4.91
CA SER A 55 5.44 -33.18 4.61
C SER A 55 5.71 -31.71 4.96
N PHE A 56 6.65 -31.48 5.88
CA PHE A 56 7.07 -30.14 6.24
C PHE A 56 7.96 -29.47 5.18
N ILE A 57 8.62 -30.25 4.29
CA ILE A 57 9.49 -29.69 3.24
C ILE A 57 8.71 -28.75 2.31
N PRO A 58 7.58 -29.17 1.68
CA PRO A 58 6.78 -28.25 0.87
C PRO A 58 6.19 -27.10 1.70
N VAL A 59 5.90 -27.30 2.98
CA VAL A 59 5.44 -26.22 3.87
C VAL A 59 6.56 -25.20 4.11
N ILE A 60 7.76 -25.65 4.42
CA ILE A 60 8.94 -24.78 4.60
C ILE A 60 9.20 -23.97 3.33
N TRP A 61 9.18 -24.62 2.18
CA TRP A 61 9.36 -23.96 0.89
C TRP A 61 8.22 -22.97 0.59
N PHE A 62 6.97 -23.35 0.85
CA PHE A 62 5.83 -22.47 0.76
C PHE A 62 5.99 -21.23 1.65
N MET A 63 6.35 -21.42 2.93
CA MET A 63 6.57 -20.34 3.89
C MET A 63 7.72 -19.41 3.49
N SER A 64 8.87 -19.96 3.03
CA SER A 64 10.00 -19.14 2.58
C SER A 64 9.66 -18.24 1.40
N GLY A 65 8.67 -18.60 0.60
CA GLY A 65 8.18 -17.80 -0.52
C GLY A 65 7.09 -16.80 -0.13
N GLN A 66 6.57 -16.82 1.09
CA GLN A 66 5.49 -15.92 1.54
C GLN A 66 5.96 -14.49 1.80
N PHE A 67 7.25 -14.30 1.98
CA PHE A 67 7.84 -12.99 2.22
C PHE A 67 8.15 -12.21 0.93
N ALA A 68 7.75 -12.74 -0.23
CA ALA A 68 7.85 -12.07 -1.53
C ALA A 68 6.54 -11.36 -1.89
N ASP A 69 6.63 -10.35 -2.76
CA ASP A 69 5.57 -9.37 -3.08
C ASP A 69 4.23 -9.91 -3.63
N VAL A 70 4.11 -11.20 -3.94
CA VAL A 70 2.93 -11.79 -4.63
C VAL A 70 2.29 -12.91 -3.80
N LEU A 71 1.97 -12.60 -2.57
CA LEU A 71 1.56 -13.55 -1.54
C LEU A 71 0.33 -14.40 -1.90
N LEU A 72 -0.80 -13.75 -2.20
CA LEU A 72 -2.10 -14.43 -2.28
C LEU A 72 -2.23 -15.34 -3.50
N VAL A 73 -1.84 -14.87 -4.68
CA VAL A 73 -1.91 -15.65 -5.94
C VAL A 73 -1.02 -16.87 -5.85
N ARG A 74 0.18 -16.69 -5.32
CA ARG A 74 1.13 -17.79 -5.11
C ARG A 74 0.57 -18.83 -4.13
N SER A 75 -0.06 -18.39 -3.05
CA SER A 75 -0.72 -19.28 -2.08
C SER A 75 -1.86 -20.08 -2.70
N MET A 76 -2.70 -19.44 -3.50
CA MET A 76 -3.80 -20.13 -4.21
C MET A 76 -3.26 -21.16 -5.20
N TRP A 77 -2.22 -20.83 -5.97
CA TRP A 77 -1.58 -21.77 -6.89
C TRP A 77 -1.01 -22.99 -6.15
N TRP A 78 -0.29 -22.78 -5.06
CA TRP A 78 0.25 -23.86 -4.25
C TRP A 78 -0.84 -24.78 -3.68
N CYS A 79 -1.91 -24.20 -3.15
CA CYS A 79 -3.05 -24.98 -2.65
C CYS A 79 -3.74 -25.77 -3.78
N SER A 80 -3.92 -25.16 -4.95
CA SER A 80 -4.52 -25.82 -6.10
C SER A 80 -3.66 -26.98 -6.61
N ILE A 81 -2.36 -26.76 -6.76
CA ILE A 81 -1.41 -27.81 -7.18
C ILE A 81 -1.37 -28.94 -6.16
N SER A 82 -1.30 -28.62 -4.86
CA SER A 82 -1.24 -29.65 -3.81
C SER A 82 -2.53 -30.47 -3.77
N ALA A 83 -3.71 -29.84 -3.93
CA ALA A 83 -4.98 -30.52 -3.98
C ALA A 83 -5.10 -31.46 -5.21
N VAL A 84 -4.69 -30.99 -6.39
CA VAL A 84 -4.68 -31.82 -7.62
C VAL A 84 -3.75 -33.00 -7.49
N LEU A 85 -2.53 -32.79 -6.95
CA LEU A 85 -1.57 -33.89 -6.71
C LEU A 85 -2.13 -34.90 -5.72
N THR A 86 -2.78 -34.45 -4.64
CA THR A 86 -3.42 -35.34 -3.66
C THR A 86 -4.51 -36.18 -4.30
N LEU A 87 -5.38 -35.57 -5.12
CA LEU A 87 -6.42 -36.26 -5.85
C LEU A 87 -5.83 -37.29 -6.83
N LEU A 88 -4.79 -36.95 -7.55
CA LEU A 88 -4.12 -37.82 -8.51
C LEU A 88 -3.48 -39.02 -7.80
N VAL A 89 -2.76 -38.80 -6.70
CA VAL A 89 -2.20 -39.88 -5.89
C VAL A 89 -3.30 -40.75 -5.31
N TRP A 90 -4.40 -40.18 -4.86
CA TRP A 90 -5.56 -40.91 -4.35
C TRP A 90 -6.16 -41.81 -5.43
N LEU A 91 -6.37 -41.31 -6.64
CA LEU A 91 -6.91 -42.08 -7.80
C LEU A 91 -5.96 -43.21 -8.21
N LEU A 92 -4.65 -42.96 -8.25
CA LEU A 92 -3.64 -43.95 -8.61
C LEU A 92 -3.48 -45.04 -7.57
N THR A 93 -3.73 -44.72 -6.30
CA THR A 93 -3.58 -45.69 -5.19
C THR A 93 -4.85 -46.38 -4.77
N ILE A 94 -6.01 -46.01 -5.32
CA ILE A 94 -7.33 -46.59 -4.97
C ILE A 94 -7.42 -48.11 -5.24
N ARG A 95 -6.72 -48.60 -6.26
CA ARG A 95 -6.66 -50.01 -6.65
C ARG A 95 -5.41 -50.77 -6.17
N ARG A 96 -4.46 -50.08 -5.55
CA ARG A 96 -3.25 -50.70 -5.05
C ARG A 96 -3.56 -51.39 -3.72
N LYS A 97 -3.43 -52.73 -3.70
CA LYS A 97 -3.27 -53.48 -2.44
C LYS A 97 -2.11 -52.91 -1.70
N ALA A 98 -2.28 -52.79 -0.40
CA ALA A 98 -1.35 -52.11 0.52
C ALA A 98 0.14 -52.23 0.13
N PRO A 99 0.88 -51.12 -0.01
CA PRO A 99 2.32 -51.20 -0.21
C PRO A 99 3.00 -51.88 0.96
N VAL A 100 4.04 -52.64 0.65
CA VAL A 100 4.89 -53.35 1.61
C VAL A 100 5.47 -52.33 2.59
N ALA A 101 5.33 -52.60 3.91
CA ALA A 101 5.93 -51.79 4.94
C ALA A 101 7.46 -51.84 4.82
N TRP A 102 8.06 -50.81 4.25
CA TRP A 102 9.51 -50.67 4.24
C TRP A 102 9.96 -50.20 5.62
N GLY A 103 10.52 -51.11 6.37
CA GLY A 103 11.35 -50.85 7.54
C GLY A 103 10.70 -50.21 8.76
N GLU A 104 10.13 -51.02 9.66
CA GLU A 104 9.59 -50.53 10.95
C GLU A 104 10.64 -50.03 11.96
N ARG A 105 11.91 -49.99 11.61
CA ARG A 105 13.00 -49.64 12.54
C ARG A 105 13.89 -48.55 11.98
N TYR A 106 13.38 -47.33 11.86
CA TYR A 106 14.24 -46.20 11.62
C TYR A 106 14.15 -45.17 12.75
N PHE A 107 15.32 -44.64 13.10
CA PHE A 107 15.56 -43.55 14.05
C PHE A 107 14.58 -42.36 13.89
N PHE A 108 14.09 -42.13 12.66
CA PHE A 108 13.12 -41.09 12.30
C PHE A 108 11.65 -41.40 12.66
N SER A 109 11.33 -42.55 13.23
CA SER A 109 9.96 -42.84 13.68
C SER A 109 9.65 -42.27 15.06
N SER A 110 10.62 -41.67 15.72
CA SER A 110 10.42 -40.93 16.96
C SER A 110 9.56 -39.68 16.72
N PRO A 111 8.55 -39.41 17.59
CA PRO A 111 7.76 -38.16 17.50
C PRO A 111 8.63 -36.91 17.58
N PHE A 112 9.81 -37.00 18.17
CA PHE A 112 10.78 -35.90 18.21
C PHE A 112 11.21 -35.46 16.78
N PHE A 113 11.64 -36.39 15.93
CA PHE A 113 12.05 -36.08 14.58
C PHE A 113 10.88 -35.74 13.68
N THR A 114 9.73 -36.37 13.88
CA THR A 114 8.54 -36.16 13.02
C THR A 114 7.91 -34.79 13.23
N TYR A 115 7.91 -34.22 14.42
CA TYR A 115 7.19 -33.00 14.73
C TYR A 115 8.08 -31.89 15.28
N ILE A 116 8.98 -32.18 16.21
CA ILE A 116 9.77 -31.15 16.92
C ILE A 116 10.79 -30.51 15.98
N VAL A 117 11.56 -31.31 15.24
CA VAL A 117 12.58 -30.79 14.32
C VAL A 117 11.98 -29.88 13.23
N PRO A 118 10.91 -30.28 12.50
CA PRO A 118 10.26 -29.40 11.55
C PRO A 118 9.68 -28.12 12.17
N CYS A 119 9.08 -28.22 13.36
CA CYS A 119 8.59 -27.04 14.09
C CYS A 119 9.72 -26.09 14.47
N LEU A 120 10.87 -26.60 14.91
CA LEU A 120 12.05 -25.78 15.19
C LEU A 120 12.60 -25.11 13.92
N LEU A 121 12.63 -25.84 12.79
CA LEU A 121 13.05 -25.27 11.50
C LEU A 121 12.09 -24.16 11.03
N LEU A 122 10.77 -24.38 11.12
CA LEU A 122 9.78 -23.35 10.81
C LEU A 122 9.93 -22.15 11.74
N GLY A 123 10.09 -22.39 13.04
CA GLY A 123 10.35 -21.34 14.03
C GLY A 123 11.61 -20.53 13.71
N PHE A 124 12.69 -21.21 13.30
CA PHE A 124 13.94 -20.56 12.88
C PHE A 124 13.75 -19.69 11.61
N ILE A 125 13.01 -20.18 10.60
CA ILE A 125 12.71 -19.41 9.40
C ILE A 125 11.91 -18.16 9.77
N VAL A 126 10.84 -18.31 10.56
CA VAL A 126 10.03 -17.18 11.01
C VAL A 126 10.88 -16.18 11.81
N TYR A 127 11.72 -16.69 12.73
CA TYR A 127 12.64 -15.84 13.49
C TYR A 127 13.59 -15.06 12.59
N ARG A 128 14.18 -15.71 11.59
CA ARG A 128 15.08 -15.06 10.63
C ARG A 128 14.38 -13.95 9.87
N GLU A 129 13.20 -14.20 9.34
CA GLU A 129 12.44 -13.21 8.55
C GLU A 129 11.96 -12.04 9.42
N VAL A 130 11.49 -12.31 10.64
CA VAL A 130 11.09 -11.24 11.59
C VAL A 130 12.29 -10.40 12.05
N THR A 131 13.51 -10.97 12.00
CA THR A 131 14.73 -10.28 12.43
C THR A 131 15.38 -9.51 11.28
N ASP A 132 15.03 -9.79 10.02
CA ASP A 132 15.60 -9.13 8.84
C ASP A 132 15.32 -7.62 8.89
N GLU A 133 16.40 -6.82 8.82
CA GLU A 133 16.33 -5.35 8.89
C GLU A 133 15.53 -4.77 7.72
N LYS A 134 15.61 -5.35 6.52
CA LYS A 134 14.86 -4.90 5.34
C LYS A 134 13.36 -5.09 5.54
N GLN A 135 12.94 -6.20 6.13
CA GLN A 135 11.55 -6.47 6.44
C GLN A 135 11.01 -5.48 7.48
N LYS A 136 11.78 -5.23 8.55
CA LYS A 136 11.43 -4.23 9.57
C LYS A 136 11.29 -2.84 8.98
N GLU A 137 12.20 -2.44 8.09
CA GLU A 137 12.15 -1.15 7.41
C GLU A 137 10.89 -1.05 6.53
N THR A 138 10.58 -2.07 5.76
CA THR A 138 9.39 -2.12 4.91
C THR A 138 8.10 -2.10 5.74
N GLU A 139 8.05 -2.85 6.84
CA GLU A 139 6.92 -2.83 7.77
C GLU A 139 6.76 -1.45 8.41
N PHE A 140 7.86 -0.81 8.80
CA PHE A 140 7.83 0.53 9.38
C PHE A 140 7.29 1.56 8.39
N ILE A 141 7.78 1.56 7.13
CA ILE A 141 7.25 2.44 6.07
C ILE A 141 5.76 2.20 5.84
N SER A 142 5.32 0.93 5.81
CA SER A 142 3.91 0.58 5.67
C SER A 142 3.06 1.10 6.84
N ARG A 143 3.62 1.09 8.05
CA ARG A 143 2.97 1.66 9.24
C ARG A 143 2.84 3.18 9.14
N ILE A 144 3.89 3.87 8.70
CA ILE A 144 3.87 5.33 8.47
C ILE A 144 2.83 5.67 7.38
N ASP A 145 2.80 4.92 6.29
CA ASP A 145 1.81 5.06 5.22
C ASP A 145 0.37 4.91 5.75
N HIS A 146 0.12 3.92 6.61
CA HIS A 146 -1.19 3.74 7.25
C HIS A 146 -1.57 4.89 8.21
N LEU A 147 -0.61 5.43 8.97
CA LEU A 147 -0.83 6.61 9.80
C LEU A 147 -1.19 7.83 8.95
N ALA A 148 -0.52 8.03 7.82
CA ALA A 148 -0.82 9.11 6.88
C ALA A 148 -2.21 8.96 6.25
N GLU A 149 -2.63 7.75 5.89
CA GLU A 149 -3.99 7.48 5.38
C GLU A 149 -5.07 7.87 6.40
N ASN A 150 -4.79 7.67 7.69
CA ASN A 150 -5.67 8.07 8.80
C ASN A 150 -5.47 9.52 9.25
N ARG A 151 -4.65 10.30 8.55
CA ARG A 151 -4.29 11.70 8.87
C ARG A 151 -3.73 11.88 10.28
N ASN A 152 -3.08 10.86 10.83
CA ASN A 152 -2.44 10.92 12.15
C ASN A 152 -0.99 11.42 12.03
N TRP A 153 -0.85 12.69 11.66
CA TRP A 153 0.44 13.34 11.41
C TRP A 153 1.31 13.43 12.66
N ASP A 154 0.70 13.63 13.82
CA ASP A 154 1.43 13.71 15.10
C ASP A 154 2.14 12.40 15.42
N ALA A 155 1.46 11.26 15.20
CA ALA A 155 2.06 9.96 15.41
C ALA A 155 3.23 9.70 14.43
N ILE A 156 3.18 10.22 13.21
CA ILE A 156 4.32 10.12 12.27
C ILE A 156 5.51 10.88 12.84
N LEU A 157 5.33 12.15 13.25
CA LEU A 157 6.40 12.99 13.77
C LEU A 157 6.97 12.49 15.12
N GLN A 158 6.18 11.74 15.90
CA GLN A 158 6.65 11.12 17.14
C GLN A 158 7.46 9.84 16.91
N ASN A 159 7.14 9.08 15.87
CA ASN A 159 7.77 7.78 15.60
C ASN A 159 9.01 7.89 14.70
N VAL A 160 9.16 8.96 13.91
CA VAL A 160 10.29 9.13 12.98
C VAL A 160 11.32 10.08 13.54
N THR A 161 12.54 9.58 13.70
CA THR A 161 13.69 10.38 14.18
C THR A 161 14.51 10.93 13.01
N PRO A 162 15.27 12.04 13.21
CA PRO A 162 16.16 12.59 12.20
C PRO A 162 17.23 11.61 11.69
N GLU A 163 17.65 10.65 12.51
CA GLU A 163 18.61 9.62 12.10
C GLU A 163 18.01 8.61 11.11
N MET A 164 16.73 8.28 11.28
CA MET A 164 16.01 7.38 10.38
C MET A 164 15.78 8.02 9.01
N THR A 165 15.47 9.32 8.97
CA THR A 165 15.24 10.05 7.71
C THR A 165 16.52 10.22 6.89
N LYS A 166 17.68 10.33 7.52
CA LYS A 166 18.99 10.38 6.83
C LYS A 166 19.32 9.06 6.12
N LYS A 167 18.85 7.93 6.65
CA LYS A 167 19.08 6.60 6.06
C LYS A 167 18.07 6.24 4.99
N ASN A 168 16.85 6.77 5.07
CA ASN A 168 15.75 6.39 4.19
C ASN A 168 14.98 7.60 3.65
N SER A 169 15.12 7.84 2.35
CA SER A 169 14.48 8.96 1.65
C SER A 169 12.94 8.87 1.64
N SER A 170 12.37 7.66 1.68
CA SER A 170 10.91 7.51 1.75
C SER A 170 10.37 7.98 3.10
N LEU A 171 11.04 7.66 4.21
CA LEU A 171 10.68 8.17 5.53
C LEU A 171 10.81 9.70 5.59
N LEU A 172 11.86 10.25 4.98
CA LEU A 172 12.03 11.70 4.88
C LEU A 172 10.81 12.35 4.20
N ARG A 173 10.37 11.85 3.05
CA ARG A 173 9.20 12.38 2.34
C ARG A 173 7.93 12.35 3.18
N TRP A 174 7.64 11.24 3.84
CA TRP A 174 6.49 11.13 4.73
C TRP A 174 6.55 12.12 5.90
N THR A 175 7.75 12.34 6.46
CA THR A 175 7.95 13.30 7.54
C THR A 175 7.74 14.73 7.06
N LEU A 176 8.27 15.08 5.89
CA LEU A 176 8.10 16.41 5.30
C LEU A 176 6.62 16.69 4.97
N LEU A 177 5.90 15.67 4.48
CA LEU A 177 4.45 15.79 4.26
C LEU A 177 3.71 16.01 5.59
N ALA A 178 4.07 15.29 6.65
CA ALA A 178 3.48 15.48 7.97
C ALA A 178 3.77 16.87 8.54
N LEU A 179 5.00 17.40 8.36
CA LEU A 179 5.35 18.77 8.73
C LEU A 179 4.54 19.80 7.93
N SER A 180 4.34 19.58 6.64
CA SER A 180 3.51 20.43 5.79
C SER A 180 2.06 20.47 6.25
N GLU A 181 1.48 19.30 6.56
CA GLU A 181 0.11 19.21 7.09
C GLU A 181 -0.07 19.91 8.45
N LYS A 182 1.01 19.99 9.23
CA LYS A 182 1.04 20.73 10.51
C LYS A 182 1.43 22.20 10.36
N GLY A 183 1.78 22.67 9.15
CA GLY A 183 2.26 24.04 8.92
C GLY A 183 3.63 24.32 9.54
N GLN A 184 4.42 23.29 9.79
CA GLN A 184 5.76 23.37 10.44
C GLN A 184 6.91 23.06 9.46
N LEU A 185 6.61 22.97 8.16
CA LEU A 185 7.59 22.57 7.16
C LEU A 185 8.81 23.51 7.12
N PRO A 186 8.65 24.84 6.99
CA PRO A 186 9.78 25.76 6.89
C PRO A 186 10.68 25.76 8.14
N GLU A 187 10.08 25.58 9.32
CA GLU A 187 10.80 25.69 10.59
C GLU A 187 11.62 24.44 10.92
N ARG A 188 11.13 23.25 10.55
CA ARG A 188 11.65 21.97 11.05
C ARG A 188 12.27 21.06 9.99
N MET A 189 12.12 21.34 8.69
CA MET A 189 12.60 20.44 7.64
C MET A 189 14.09 20.14 7.71
N PHE A 190 14.92 21.14 8.04
CA PHE A 190 16.37 20.97 8.12
C PHE A 190 16.82 20.07 9.28
N ALA A 191 16.04 19.97 10.35
CA ALA A 191 16.31 19.06 11.45
C ALA A 191 16.29 17.60 11.00
N TYR A 192 15.52 17.25 9.96
CA TYR A 192 15.41 15.92 9.42
C TYR A 192 16.43 15.60 8.31
N GLY A 193 17.40 16.49 8.07
CA GLY A 193 18.54 16.21 7.19
C GLY A 193 18.22 16.26 5.71
N VAL A 194 17.34 17.17 5.30
CA VAL A 194 17.06 17.44 3.89
C VAL A 194 18.29 18.05 3.24
N THR A 195 18.85 17.38 2.22
CA THR A 195 20.06 17.84 1.50
C THR A 195 19.81 18.09 0.02
N GLU A 196 18.87 17.37 -0.57
CA GLU A 196 18.61 17.37 -2.01
C GLU A 196 17.14 17.65 -2.33
N PRO A 197 16.87 18.47 -3.38
CA PRO A 197 15.51 18.75 -3.81
C PRO A 197 14.75 17.49 -4.26
N ALA A 198 15.43 16.50 -4.82
CA ALA A 198 14.83 15.25 -5.27
C ALA A 198 14.17 14.44 -4.14
N CYS A 199 14.71 14.54 -2.90
CA CYS A 199 14.13 13.86 -1.74
C CYS A 199 12.99 14.64 -1.09
N PHE A 200 12.72 15.86 -1.55
CA PHE A 200 11.76 16.77 -0.95
C PHE A 200 10.35 16.65 -1.55
N PHE A 201 10.26 16.26 -2.81
CA PHE A 201 9.00 16.21 -3.56
C PHE A 201 8.49 14.78 -3.78
N TYR A 202 7.45 14.65 -4.61
CA TYR A 202 6.90 13.38 -5.06
C TYR A 202 7.93 12.55 -5.83
N GLU A 203 7.71 11.23 -5.91
CA GLU A 203 8.57 10.31 -6.66
C GLU A 203 8.04 10.08 -8.07
N ARG A 204 8.97 10.03 -9.05
CA ARG A 204 8.67 9.68 -10.45
C ARG A 204 8.84 8.20 -10.76
N VAL A 205 9.16 7.39 -9.76
CA VAL A 205 9.42 5.96 -9.93
C VAL A 205 8.13 5.15 -9.88
N ASP A 206 7.98 4.19 -10.79
CA ASP A 206 6.79 3.35 -10.91
C ASP A 206 6.79 2.18 -9.89
N LYS A 207 6.94 2.49 -8.61
CA LYS A 207 6.79 1.53 -7.52
C LYS A 207 5.51 1.80 -6.73
N GLN A 208 4.87 0.75 -6.23
CA GLN A 208 3.60 0.87 -5.49
C GLN A 208 3.71 1.80 -4.27
N PHE A 209 4.79 1.72 -3.51
CA PHE A 209 5.04 2.62 -2.37
C PHE A 209 5.12 4.09 -2.77
N CYS A 210 5.80 4.38 -3.89
CA CYS A 210 5.90 5.73 -4.42
C CYS A 210 4.52 6.26 -4.83
N ARG A 211 3.69 5.42 -5.43
CA ARG A 211 2.31 5.78 -5.79
C ARG A 211 1.46 6.10 -4.57
N ASN A 212 1.60 5.33 -3.49
CA ASN A 212 0.89 5.57 -2.25
C ASN A 212 1.25 6.93 -1.65
N PHE A 213 2.55 7.25 -1.60
CA PHE A 213 3.02 8.56 -1.17
C PHE A 213 2.50 9.67 -2.07
N ASN A 214 2.66 9.53 -3.39
CA ASN A 214 2.24 10.54 -4.35
C ASN A 214 0.73 10.85 -4.25
N MET A 215 -0.12 9.83 -4.07
CA MET A 215 -1.55 10.07 -3.84
C MET A 215 -1.81 10.92 -2.60
N GLN A 216 -1.10 10.71 -1.50
CA GLN A 216 -1.25 11.53 -0.29
C GLN A 216 -0.67 12.94 -0.50
N PHE A 217 0.46 13.05 -1.18
CA PHE A 217 1.10 14.32 -1.50
C PHE A 217 0.18 15.20 -2.37
N PHE A 218 -0.38 14.64 -3.46
CA PHE A 218 -1.27 15.39 -4.33
C PHE A 218 -2.60 15.72 -3.66
N ARG A 219 -3.12 14.85 -2.80
CA ARG A 219 -4.29 15.14 -1.97
C ARG A 219 -4.02 16.31 -1.01
N ALA A 220 -2.85 16.36 -0.39
CA ALA A 220 -2.44 17.42 0.52
C ALA A 220 -2.32 18.78 -0.16
N LEU A 221 -1.89 18.78 -1.42
CA LEU A 221 -1.77 19.99 -2.25
C LEU A 221 -3.05 20.32 -3.06
N GLU A 222 -4.13 19.55 -2.89
CA GLU A 222 -5.40 19.72 -3.60
C GLU A 222 -5.26 19.62 -5.14
N LEU A 223 -4.35 18.76 -5.61
CA LEU A 223 -4.08 18.51 -7.02
C LEU A 223 -4.89 17.30 -7.51
N ASP A 224 -6.19 17.51 -7.75
CA ASP A 224 -7.13 16.43 -8.06
C ASP A 224 -6.82 15.70 -9.38
N ASN A 225 -6.29 16.37 -10.39
CA ASN A 225 -5.93 15.72 -11.66
C ASN A 225 -4.72 14.80 -11.49
N GLU A 226 -3.71 15.24 -10.76
CA GLU A 226 -2.52 14.43 -10.42
C GLU A 226 -2.89 13.28 -9.49
N LEU A 227 -3.78 13.51 -8.52
CA LEU A 227 -4.33 12.49 -7.65
C LEU A 227 -5.05 11.41 -8.46
N LEU A 228 -5.94 11.82 -9.36
CA LEU A 228 -6.69 10.93 -10.24
C LEU A 228 -5.75 10.12 -11.14
N HIS A 229 -4.77 10.78 -11.78
CA HIS A 229 -3.78 10.14 -12.64
C HIS A 229 -2.96 9.08 -11.87
N ASN A 230 -2.43 9.42 -10.69
CA ASN A 230 -1.67 8.49 -9.86
C ASN A 230 -2.52 7.32 -9.34
N ALA A 231 -3.79 7.57 -9.01
CA ALA A 231 -4.72 6.54 -8.58
C ALA A 231 -5.03 5.54 -9.70
N PHE A 232 -5.23 5.99 -10.94
CA PHE A 232 -5.37 5.12 -12.10
C PHE A 232 -4.11 4.31 -12.37
N GLN A 233 -2.94 4.94 -12.36
CA GLN A 233 -1.67 4.25 -12.56
C GLN A 233 -1.43 3.21 -11.46
N ALA A 234 -1.75 3.52 -10.20
CA ALA A 234 -1.66 2.55 -9.11
C ALA A 234 -2.54 1.32 -9.34
N GLY A 235 -3.72 1.50 -9.93
CA GLY A 235 -4.61 0.40 -10.31
C GLY A 235 -4.07 -0.44 -11.47
N ILE A 236 -3.46 0.19 -12.47
CA ILE A 236 -2.88 -0.49 -13.65
C ILE A 236 -1.62 -1.28 -13.28
N LEU A 237 -0.75 -0.69 -12.46
CA LEU A 237 0.53 -1.30 -12.05
C LEU A 237 0.36 -2.36 -10.96
N SER A 238 -0.76 -2.35 -10.26
CA SER A 238 -1.04 -3.37 -9.27
C SER A 238 -1.35 -4.71 -9.94
N PRO A 239 -0.66 -5.80 -9.58
CA PRO A 239 -0.98 -7.13 -10.09
C PRO A 239 -2.38 -7.59 -9.69
N TYR A 240 -3.01 -6.86 -8.77
CA TYR A 240 -4.34 -7.15 -8.22
C TYR A 240 -5.43 -6.22 -8.78
N GLY A 241 -5.11 -5.33 -9.71
CA GLY A 241 -6.02 -4.31 -10.22
C GLY A 241 -6.25 -3.16 -9.22
N ASN A 242 -7.37 -2.48 -9.33
CA ASN A 242 -7.69 -1.37 -8.46
C ASN A 242 -7.81 -1.79 -7.00
N SER A 243 -6.96 -1.27 -6.14
CA SER A 243 -7.09 -1.40 -4.70
C SER A 243 -8.23 -0.48 -4.20
N PHE A 244 -8.77 -0.78 -3.02
CA PHE A 244 -9.74 0.13 -2.41
C PHE A 244 -9.17 1.54 -2.20
N ARG A 245 -7.88 1.63 -1.89
CA ARG A 245 -7.18 2.91 -1.71
C ARG A 245 -7.16 3.73 -3.00
N SER A 246 -6.83 3.12 -4.14
CA SER A 246 -6.89 3.81 -5.44
C SER A 246 -8.31 4.20 -5.81
N MET A 247 -9.30 3.34 -5.58
CA MET A 247 -10.71 3.66 -5.79
C MET A 247 -11.17 4.84 -4.94
N ARG A 248 -10.80 4.87 -3.66
CA ARG A 248 -11.11 5.99 -2.77
C ARG A 248 -10.49 7.30 -3.25
N ALA A 249 -9.22 7.27 -3.70
CA ALA A 249 -8.57 8.45 -4.24
C ALA A 249 -9.27 8.96 -5.53
N ILE A 250 -9.72 8.05 -6.40
CA ILE A 250 -10.51 8.41 -7.58
C ILE A 250 -11.85 9.03 -7.17
N VAL A 251 -12.54 8.44 -6.21
CA VAL A 251 -13.83 8.95 -5.70
C VAL A 251 -13.67 10.33 -5.08
N ASP A 252 -12.65 10.53 -4.23
CA ASP A 252 -12.37 11.82 -3.61
C ASP A 252 -12.15 12.91 -4.70
N ALA A 253 -11.29 12.62 -5.70
CA ALA A 253 -11.03 13.53 -6.80
C ALA A 253 -12.30 13.81 -7.65
N CYS A 254 -13.13 12.78 -7.88
CA CYS A 254 -14.39 12.94 -8.62
C CYS A 254 -15.40 13.83 -7.88
N VAL A 255 -15.52 13.68 -6.57
CA VAL A 255 -16.39 14.52 -5.72
C VAL A 255 -15.93 15.98 -5.78
N HIS A 256 -14.63 16.23 -5.59
CA HIS A 256 -14.08 17.58 -5.63
C HIS A 256 -14.26 18.25 -7.01
N GLN A 257 -14.10 17.49 -8.09
CA GLN A 257 -14.20 18.01 -9.46
C GLN A 257 -15.65 18.03 -9.99
N GLY A 258 -16.62 17.45 -9.28
CA GLY A 258 -18.00 17.34 -9.76
C GLY A 258 -18.17 16.35 -10.94
N ARG A 259 -17.29 15.35 -11.08
CA ARG A 259 -17.35 14.31 -12.13
C ARG A 259 -18.32 13.19 -11.73
N ASN A 260 -19.59 13.51 -11.67
CA ASN A 260 -20.61 12.63 -11.12
C ASN A 260 -20.83 11.35 -11.93
N ARG A 261 -20.67 11.37 -13.25
CA ARG A 261 -20.76 10.15 -14.09
C ARG A 261 -19.68 9.12 -13.74
N MET A 262 -18.44 9.61 -13.54
CA MET A 262 -17.33 8.73 -13.13
C MET A 262 -17.54 8.25 -11.70
N LEU A 263 -17.94 9.14 -10.78
CA LEU A 263 -18.26 8.82 -9.41
C LEU A 263 -19.30 7.71 -9.31
N ALA A 264 -20.40 7.80 -10.08
CA ALA A 264 -21.47 6.78 -10.09
C ALA A 264 -20.95 5.37 -10.45
N LYS A 265 -20.03 5.26 -11.42
CA LYS A 265 -19.41 3.97 -11.79
C LYS A 265 -18.62 3.37 -10.63
N TYR A 266 -17.81 4.17 -9.93
CA TYR A 266 -17.01 3.68 -8.80
C TYR A 266 -17.86 3.38 -7.57
N VAL A 267 -18.89 4.14 -7.31
CA VAL A 267 -19.87 3.84 -6.25
C VAL A 267 -20.55 2.49 -6.49
N GLU A 268 -20.92 2.18 -7.72
CA GLU A 268 -21.50 0.89 -8.07
C GLU A 268 -20.52 -0.25 -7.80
N VAL A 269 -19.26 -0.12 -8.19
CA VAL A 269 -18.22 -1.10 -7.86
C VAL A 269 -18.06 -1.26 -6.34
N MET A 270 -18.09 -0.15 -5.59
CA MET A 270 -17.94 -0.18 -4.13
C MET A 270 -19.12 -0.87 -3.42
N LYS A 271 -20.35 -0.80 -3.93
CA LYS A 271 -21.51 -1.52 -3.38
C LYS A 271 -21.33 -3.03 -3.35
N HIS A 272 -20.56 -3.58 -4.31
CA HIS A 272 -20.27 -5.01 -4.37
C HIS A 272 -19.14 -5.45 -3.43
N THR A 273 -18.54 -4.52 -2.66
CA THR A 273 -17.51 -4.83 -1.67
C THR A 273 -18.11 -4.94 -0.27
N SER A 274 -17.87 -6.05 0.44
CA SER A 274 -18.46 -6.29 1.77
C SER A 274 -18.00 -5.28 2.84
N CYS A 275 -16.83 -4.66 2.68
CA CYS A 275 -16.24 -3.77 3.69
C CYS A 275 -16.55 -2.29 3.49
N HIS A 276 -17.12 -1.88 2.36
CA HIS A 276 -17.26 -0.47 1.98
C HIS A 276 -18.69 -0.07 1.62
N THR A 277 -19.66 -0.92 1.91
CA THR A 277 -21.09 -0.69 1.65
C THR A 277 -21.60 0.62 2.28
N LYS A 278 -21.19 0.92 3.52
CA LYS A 278 -21.58 2.18 4.19
C LYS A 278 -21.08 3.42 3.44
N GLN A 279 -19.84 3.41 2.97
CA GLN A 279 -19.28 4.53 2.21
C GLN A 279 -19.93 4.64 0.83
N ALA A 280 -20.18 3.51 0.16
CA ALA A 280 -20.91 3.46 -1.10
C ALA A 280 -22.33 4.00 -0.96
N GLN A 281 -23.00 3.72 0.17
CA GLN A 281 -24.32 4.25 0.47
C GLN A 281 -24.30 5.78 0.62
N LEU A 282 -23.40 6.33 1.44
CA LEU A 282 -23.26 7.78 1.62
C LEU A 282 -22.99 8.52 0.29
N LEU A 283 -22.11 7.94 -0.55
CA LEU A 283 -21.81 8.49 -1.86
C LEU A 283 -23.00 8.35 -2.83
N GLY A 284 -23.80 7.29 -2.68
CA GLY A 284 -25.04 7.11 -3.42
C GLY A 284 -26.09 8.16 -3.05
N GLU A 285 -26.23 8.49 -1.78
CA GLU A 285 -27.09 9.57 -1.27
C GLU A 285 -26.62 10.94 -1.78
N TYR A 286 -25.30 11.18 -1.78
CA TYR A 286 -24.73 12.39 -2.41
C TYR A 286 -25.08 12.48 -3.90
N LEU A 287 -24.92 11.40 -4.68
CA LEU A 287 -25.27 11.39 -6.11
C LEU A 287 -26.78 11.56 -6.34
N ALA A 288 -27.63 11.02 -5.45
CA ALA A 288 -29.08 11.20 -5.55
C ALA A 288 -29.47 12.68 -5.35
N SER A 289 -28.77 13.38 -4.47
CA SER A 289 -28.99 14.82 -4.25
C SER A 289 -28.33 15.72 -5.29
N ALA A 290 -27.11 15.37 -5.74
CA ALA A 290 -26.32 16.16 -6.67
C ALA A 290 -26.71 15.95 -8.13
N GLY A 291 -27.31 14.80 -8.47
CA GLY A 291 -27.56 14.33 -9.84
C GLY A 291 -26.36 13.61 -10.43
N VAL A 292 -26.61 12.74 -11.42
CA VAL A 292 -25.56 11.93 -12.09
C VAL A 292 -24.84 12.73 -13.20
N GLU A 293 -25.35 13.88 -13.60
CA GLU A 293 -24.69 14.72 -14.59
C GLU A 293 -23.45 15.40 -14.03
N ASP A 294 -22.41 15.46 -14.86
CA ASP A 294 -21.16 16.10 -14.46
C ASP A 294 -21.40 17.60 -14.24
N LYS A 295 -21.20 18.05 -13.02
CA LYS A 295 -21.20 19.46 -12.63
C LYS A 295 -19.76 19.97 -12.59
N ILE A 296 -19.09 19.95 -13.73
CA ILE A 296 -17.75 20.52 -13.84
C ILE A 296 -17.88 22.02 -13.64
N ASN A 297 -17.61 22.46 -12.41
CA ASN A 297 -17.56 23.87 -12.08
C ASN A 297 -16.41 24.51 -12.86
N SER A 298 -16.75 25.23 -13.91
CA SER A 298 -15.85 25.85 -14.90
C SER A 298 -14.91 26.92 -14.33
N GLY A 299 -14.77 27.06 -13.04
CA GLY A 299 -13.97 28.11 -12.42
C GLY A 299 -12.98 27.68 -11.32
N LYS A 300 -13.26 26.63 -10.55
CA LYS A 300 -12.39 26.25 -9.41
C LYS A 300 -11.83 24.84 -9.44
N ASN A 301 -12.45 23.90 -10.13
CA ASN A 301 -12.17 22.48 -9.96
C ASN A 301 -11.53 21.78 -11.17
N THR A 302 -11.25 22.47 -12.25
CA THR A 302 -10.43 21.96 -13.36
C THR A 302 -9.02 22.49 -13.20
N SER A 303 -8.29 22.02 -12.19
CA SER A 303 -6.87 22.34 -12.15
C SER A 303 -6.19 21.73 -13.38
N PRO A 304 -5.47 22.52 -14.21
CA PRO A 304 -4.64 21.96 -15.23
C PRO A 304 -3.59 21.04 -14.60
N PHE A 305 -3.05 20.09 -15.35
CA PHE A 305 -1.92 19.32 -14.87
C PHE A 305 -0.72 20.25 -14.66
N PHE A 306 -0.21 20.28 -13.43
CA PHE A 306 0.98 21.04 -13.07
C PHE A 306 2.25 20.19 -13.17
N ILE A 307 2.12 18.90 -12.87
CA ILE A 307 3.22 17.96 -12.86
C ILE A 307 3.50 17.48 -14.28
N GLY A 308 4.68 17.79 -14.78
CA GLY A 308 5.10 17.46 -16.13
C GLY A 308 6.50 16.88 -16.21
N ALA A 309 7.14 17.02 -17.36
CA ALA A 309 8.53 16.63 -17.59
C ALA A 309 9.56 17.64 -17.02
N HIS A 310 9.10 18.72 -16.42
CA HIS A 310 9.93 19.78 -15.88
C HIS A 310 10.51 19.42 -14.51
N PRO A 311 11.58 20.12 -14.04
CA PRO A 311 12.06 20.01 -12.67
C PRO A 311 10.95 20.32 -11.65
N PHE A 312 10.98 19.65 -10.50
CA PHE A 312 9.98 19.80 -9.44
C PHE A 312 9.66 21.24 -9.05
N LEU A 313 10.69 22.09 -8.96
CA LEU A 313 10.55 23.49 -8.57
C LEU A 313 9.76 24.30 -9.62
N SER A 314 9.93 24.01 -10.91
CA SER A 314 9.17 24.71 -11.95
C SER A 314 7.70 24.26 -11.97
N ASP A 315 7.42 23.02 -11.63
CA ASP A 315 6.04 22.53 -11.45
C ASP A 315 5.37 23.24 -10.27
N MET A 316 6.07 23.34 -9.12
CA MET A 316 5.57 24.08 -7.96
C MET A 316 5.42 25.58 -8.23
N ALA A 317 6.36 26.19 -8.95
CA ALA A 317 6.28 27.61 -9.29
C ALA A 317 5.03 27.91 -10.14
N ARG A 318 4.74 27.10 -11.17
CA ARG A 318 3.53 27.23 -11.98
C ARG A 318 2.25 27.07 -11.16
N MET A 319 2.28 26.15 -10.18
CA MET A 319 1.15 25.92 -9.29
C MET A 319 0.92 27.14 -8.38
N VAL A 320 1.96 27.67 -7.75
CA VAL A 320 1.88 28.86 -6.89
C VAL A 320 1.48 30.11 -7.67
N ASP A 321 1.97 30.26 -8.91
CA ASP A 321 1.54 31.35 -9.81
C ASP A 321 0.04 31.29 -10.09
N ARG A 322 -0.53 30.11 -10.27
CA ARG A 322 -1.95 29.92 -10.55
C ARG A 322 -2.83 29.98 -9.29
N TYR A 323 -2.33 29.45 -8.17
CA TYR A 323 -3.04 29.36 -6.90
C TYR A 323 -2.17 29.84 -5.73
N PRO A 324 -1.92 31.15 -5.63
CA PRO A 324 -1.06 31.70 -4.59
C PRO A 324 -1.63 31.55 -3.16
N GLU A 325 -2.93 31.29 -3.04
CA GLU A 325 -3.61 30.99 -1.77
C GLU A 325 -3.31 29.60 -1.22
N ASN A 326 -2.75 28.69 -2.03
CA ASN A 326 -2.37 27.36 -1.58
C ASN A 326 -1.07 27.42 -0.76
N ARG A 327 -1.23 27.66 0.54
CA ARG A 327 -0.12 27.84 1.47
C ARG A 327 0.87 26.67 1.46
N LYS A 328 0.38 25.43 1.36
CA LYS A 328 1.25 24.25 1.33
C LYS A 328 2.16 24.23 0.09
N ALA A 329 1.61 24.57 -1.07
CA ALA A 329 2.41 24.67 -2.29
C ALA A 329 3.45 25.79 -2.20
N VAL A 330 3.08 26.93 -1.61
CA VAL A 330 4.00 28.03 -1.32
C VAL A 330 5.13 27.60 -0.43
N ASP A 331 4.82 26.92 0.70
CA ASP A 331 5.83 26.42 1.64
C ASP A 331 6.79 25.42 0.94
N TYR A 332 6.26 24.51 0.14
CA TYR A 332 7.07 23.57 -0.65
C TYR A 332 7.96 24.30 -1.68
N LEU A 333 7.45 25.32 -2.37
CA LEU A 333 8.24 26.09 -3.33
C LEU A 333 9.38 26.83 -2.62
N LEU A 334 9.07 27.60 -1.58
CA LEU A 334 10.07 28.38 -0.84
C LEU A 334 11.14 27.47 -0.20
N CYS A 335 10.71 26.42 0.45
CA CYS A 335 11.64 25.45 1.04
C CYS A 335 12.51 24.75 -0.02
N GLY A 336 11.92 24.38 -1.16
CA GLY A 336 12.66 23.80 -2.27
C GLY A 336 13.69 24.74 -2.89
N LEU A 337 13.39 26.03 -3.00
CA LEU A 337 14.33 27.05 -3.45
C LEU A 337 15.51 27.22 -2.46
N LEU A 338 15.23 27.19 -1.16
CA LEU A 338 16.28 27.20 -0.14
C LEU A 338 17.20 26.00 -0.22
N ILE A 339 16.65 24.79 -0.38
CA ILE A 339 17.43 23.55 -0.53
C ILE A 339 18.30 23.62 -1.80
N SER A 340 17.76 24.17 -2.88
CA SER A 340 18.48 24.35 -4.15
C SER A 340 19.51 25.50 -4.11
N LYS A 341 19.56 26.26 -3.01
CA LYS A 341 20.43 27.46 -2.85
C LYS A 341 20.18 28.55 -3.92
N ASP A 342 18.97 28.59 -4.50
CA ASP A 342 18.57 29.59 -5.47
C ASP A 342 17.99 30.83 -4.74
N VAL A 343 18.88 31.59 -4.13
CA VAL A 343 18.51 32.72 -3.26
C VAL A 343 17.81 33.84 -4.05
N ASP A 344 18.18 34.05 -5.30
CA ASP A 344 17.58 35.09 -6.14
C ASP A 344 16.11 34.80 -6.45
N LYS A 345 15.80 33.57 -6.81
CA LYS A 345 14.42 33.16 -7.02
C LYS A 345 13.63 33.09 -5.70
N PHE A 346 14.25 32.62 -4.63
CA PHE A 346 13.63 32.65 -3.31
C PHE A 346 13.20 34.07 -2.94
N TYR A 347 14.10 35.06 -3.05
CA TYR A 347 13.79 36.44 -2.71
C TYR A 347 12.66 37.03 -3.57
N LYS A 348 12.67 36.78 -4.88
CA LYS A 348 11.60 37.21 -5.79
C LYS A 348 10.25 36.62 -5.39
N VAL A 349 10.16 35.31 -5.19
CA VAL A 349 8.91 34.63 -4.81
C VAL A 349 8.45 35.08 -3.44
N PHE A 350 9.37 35.17 -2.46
CA PHE A 350 9.06 35.61 -1.11
C PHE A 350 8.54 37.06 -1.07
N SER A 351 9.16 37.97 -1.81
CA SER A 351 8.73 39.37 -1.89
C SER A 351 7.33 39.52 -2.50
N LEU A 352 7.01 38.73 -3.55
CA LEU A 352 5.67 38.70 -4.14
C LEU A 352 4.62 38.19 -3.13
N LEU A 353 4.94 37.14 -2.39
CA LEU A 353 4.03 36.54 -1.42
C LEU A 353 3.84 37.44 -0.20
N LEU A 354 4.86 38.15 0.26
CA LEU A 354 4.72 39.14 1.33
C LEU A 354 3.74 40.26 0.95
N SER A 355 3.77 40.72 -0.29
CA SER A 355 2.82 41.72 -0.77
C SER A 355 1.36 41.20 -0.73
N LEU A 356 1.14 39.93 -1.04
CA LEU A 356 -0.17 39.28 -0.96
C LEU A 356 -0.64 39.05 0.49
N ILE A 357 0.28 38.69 1.40
CA ILE A 357 -0.01 38.52 2.83
C ILE A 357 -0.41 39.85 3.48
N HIS A 358 0.27 40.95 3.14
CA HIS A 358 -0.08 42.28 3.65
C HIS A 358 -1.42 42.81 3.17
N ILE A 359 -1.91 42.37 2.01
CA ILE A 359 -3.25 42.71 1.49
C ILE A 359 -4.35 41.93 2.25
N SER A 360 -4.07 40.74 2.78
CA SER A 360 -5.05 39.90 3.48
C SER A 360 -5.11 40.11 5.01
N GLU A 361 -4.21 40.85 5.61
CA GLU A 361 -4.14 41.09 7.08
C GLU A 361 -4.81 42.35 7.65
N PRO A 362 -5.54 43.21 6.94
CA PRO A 362 -6.21 44.37 7.57
C PRO A 362 -7.26 44.00 8.62
N THR A 363 -7.75 42.76 8.60
CA THR A 363 -8.89 42.33 9.44
C THR A 363 -8.51 41.73 10.79
N ARG A 364 -7.24 41.41 11.05
CA ARG A 364 -6.82 40.79 12.33
C ARG A 364 -6.38 41.78 13.42
N ARG A 365 -6.14 43.03 13.07
CA ARG A 365 -5.70 44.08 14.05
C ARG A 365 -6.82 44.93 14.67
N SER A 366 -8.08 44.66 14.39
CA SER A 366 -9.20 45.44 14.95
C SER A 366 -9.89 44.79 16.14
N TYR A 367 -9.31 43.76 16.75
CA TYR A 367 -9.81 43.19 18.01
C TYR A 367 -8.66 43.04 19.03
N ILE A 368 -8.15 44.16 19.51
CA ILE A 368 -7.49 44.31 20.82
C ILE A 368 -8.10 45.54 21.49
#